data_e07f76d48dcd541d1c0cf845354db7d8
#
_entry.id   e07f76d48dcd541d1c0cf845354db7d8
#
_cell.length_a   1.000
_cell.length_b   1.000
_cell.length_c   1.000
_cell.angle_alpha   90.00
_cell.angle_beta   90.00
_cell.angle_gamma   90.00
#
_symmetry.space_group_name_H-M   'P 1'
#
loop_
_entity.id
_entity.type
_entity.pdbx_description
1 polymer ?
#
loop_
_entity_poly.entity_id
_entity_poly.type
_entity_poly.pdbx_seq_one_letter_code
_entity_poly.pdbx_strand_id
1 'polypeptide(L)'
;MNHLTIRFLKRKSNGSAIAEFLIFTLPFFTVFLILITQIHSKSMALLESNNLARQAVRAFVTSPTSELATIRAHQVIDLYKSNLTQDAQQSRPINLSINCQVSPCFSPGNKVSATVSIGRLSKSTATEYVDLWR
;
A
#
# COMPACT_ATOMS: atom_id res chain seq x y z
N MET A 1 21.30 24.10 -46.37
CA MET A 1 20.81 22.89 -45.64
C MET A 1 19.62 23.32 -44.78
N ASN A 2 18.37 23.39 -45.25
CA ASN A 2 17.18 23.56 -44.42
C ASN A 2 15.87 23.66 -45.21
N HIS A 3 15.81 23.00 -46.38
CA HIS A 3 14.59 23.01 -47.19
C HIS A 3 13.76 21.69 -47.16
N LEU A 4 14.18 20.69 -46.42
CA LEU A 4 13.53 19.35 -46.43
C LEU A 4 12.46 19.18 -45.31
N THR A 5 12.48 20.02 -44.30
CA THR A 5 11.59 19.85 -43.12
C THR A 5 10.20 20.49 -43.26
N ILE A 6 10.03 21.40 -44.22
CA ILE A 6 8.77 22.17 -44.38
C ILE A 6 7.77 21.50 -45.35
N ARG A 7 8.20 20.54 -46.15
CA ARG A 7 7.31 19.88 -47.11
C ARG A 7 6.36 18.83 -46.56
N PHE A 8 6.58 18.34 -45.39
CA PHE A 8 5.71 17.31 -44.78
C PHE A 8 4.38 17.86 -44.21
N LEU A 9 4.32 19.17 -43.93
CA LEU A 9 3.14 19.78 -43.32
C LEU A 9 2.06 20.25 -44.31
N LYS A 10 2.29 20.16 -45.62
CA LYS A 10 1.36 20.72 -46.63
C LYS A 10 0.67 19.64 -47.47
N ARG A 11 0.51 18.43 -46.98
CA ARG A 11 -0.34 17.44 -47.65
C ARG A 11 -1.75 17.55 -47.08
N LYS A 12 -2.59 18.37 -47.71
CA LYS A 12 -4.05 18.33 -47.55
C LYS A 12 -4.53 16.93 -47.89
N SER A 13 -4.67 16.04 -46.95
CA SER A 13 -5.33 14.77 -47.12
C SER A 13 -6.66 14.81 -46.36
N ASN A 14 -7.74 14.56 -47.10
CA ASN A 14 -9.10 14.45 -46.53
C ASN A 14 -9.28 13.27 -45.58
N GLY A 15 -8.21 12.65 -45.10
CA GLY A 15 -8.18 11.60 -44.06
C GLY A 15 -7.53 12.03 -42.75
N SER A 16 -7.15 13.32 -42.62
CA SER A 16 -6.33 13.83 -41.51
C SER A 16 -7.05 13.84 -40.13
N ALA A 17 -8.37 14.02 -40.11
CA ALA A 17 -9.11 14.14 -38.85
C ALA A 17 -9.05 12.87 -38.01
N ILE A 18 -9.09 11.70 -38.63
CA ILE A 18 -9.00 10.42 -37.91
C ILE A 18 -7.57 10.20 -37.38
N ALA A 19 -6.56 10.53 -38.20
CA ALA A 19 -5.16 10.41 -37.80
C ALA A 19 -4.80 11.40 -36.72
N GLU A 20 -5.25 12.65 -36.80
CA GLU A 20 -5.08 13.66 -35.74
C GLU A 20 -5.76 13.24 -34.44
N PHE A 21 -6.99 12.73 -34.51
CA PHE A 21 -7.71 12.20 -33.37
C PHE A 21 -6.94 11.07 -32.69
N LEU A 22 -6.44 10.11 -33.45
CA LEU A 22 -5.66 8.99 -32.89
C LEU A 22 -4.34 9.44 -32.25
N ILE A 23 -3.63 10.39 -32.88
CA ILE A 23 -2.35 10.90 -32.38
C ILE A 23 -2.52 11.63 -31.04
N PHE A 24 -3.62 12.34 -30.84
CA PHE A 24 -3.90 13.03 -29.57
C PHE A 24 -4.56 12.12 -28.54
N THR A 25 -5.48 11.26 -28.94
CA THR A 25 -6.27 10.44 -28.02
C THR A 25 -5.44 9.31 -27.40
N LEU A 26 -4.59 8.64 -28.18
CA LEU A 26 -3.76 7.54 -27.70
C LEU A 26 -2.80 7.96 -26.57
N PRO A 27 -1.96 9.00 -26.70
CA PRO A 27 -1.07 9.41 -25.63
C PRO A 27 -1.83 9.94 -24.40
N PHE A 28 -2.95 10.65 -24.60
CA PHE A 28 -3.79 11.11 -23.52
C PHE A 28 -4.36 9.93 -22.72
N PHE A 29 -4.91 8.93 -23.40
CA PHE A 29 -5.44 7.73 -22.76
C PHE A 29 -4.35 6.92 -22.04
N THR A 30 -3.17 6.83 -22.62
CA THR A 30 -2.03 6.12 -22.02
C THR A 30 -1.60 6.78 -20.71
N VAL A 31 -1.45 8.11 -20.70
CA VAL A 31 -1.11 8.86 -19.48
C VAL A 31 -2.20 8.70 -18.42
N PHE A 32 -3.47 8.76 -18.81
CA PHE A 32 -4.61 8.58 -17.93
C PHE A 32 -4.65 7.20 -17.29
N LEU A 33 -4.39 6.14 -18.06
CA LEU A 33 -4.31 4.77 -17.54
C LEU A 33 -3.14 4.60 -16.55
N ILE A 34 -1.98 5.20 -16.84
CA ILE A 34 -0.84 5.18 -15.92
C ILE A 34 -1.20 5.86 -14.60
N LEU A 35 -1.86 7.01 -14.64
CA LEU A 35 -2.29 7.71 -13.43
C LEU A 35 -3.27 6.90 -12.59
N ILE A 36 -4.28 6.28 -13.23
CA ILE A 36 -5.26 5.43 -12.53
C ILE A 36 -4.56 4.24 -11.87
N THR A 37 -3.67 3.55 -12.57
CA THR A 37 -2.95 2.39 -12.01
C THR A 37 -2.07 2.78 -10.82
N GLN A 38 -1.43 3.95 -10.85
CA GLN A 38 -0.63 4.47 -9.73
C GLN A 38 -1.48 4.78 -8.50
N ILE A 39 -2.63 5.43 -8.69
CA ILE A 39 -3.56 5.74 -7.59
C ILE A 39 -4.12 4.46 -6.99
N HIS A 40 -4.54 3.52 -7.83
CA HIS A 40 -5.10 2.24 -7.39
C HIS A 40 -4.10 1.44 -6.54
N SER A 41 -2.86 1.30 -6.98
CA SER A 41 -1.84 0.55 -6.26
C SER A 41 -1.49 1.15 -4.89
N LYS A 42 -1.48 2.48 -4.76
CA LYS A 42 -1.29 3.17 -3.47
C LYS A 42 -2.46 2.95 -2.52
N SER A 43 -3.69 3.04 -3.04
CA SER A 43 -4.90 2.84 -2.24
C SER A 43 -4.98 1.42 -1.70
N MET A 44 -4.68 0.42 -2.51
CA MET A 44 -4.65 -0.98 -2.08
C MET A 44 -3.61 -1.22 -0.97
N ALA A 45 -2.38 -0.73 -1.13
CA ALA A 45 -1.35 -0.87 -0.12
C ALA A 45 -1.72 -0.19 1.21
N LEU A 46 -2.43 0.93 1.16
CA LEU A 46 -2.92 1.62 2.37
C LEU A 46 -4.02 0.81 3.07
N LEU A 47 -4.97 0.25 2.33
CA LEU A 47 -6.02 -0.62 2.88
C LEU A 47 -5.43 -1.88 3.51
N GLU A 48 -4.48 -2.53 2.84
CA GLU A 48 -3.76 -3.71 3.33
C GLU A 48 -3.02 -3.39 4.64
N SER A 49 -2.26 -2.29 4.69
CA SER A 49 -1.52 -1.90 5.90
C SER A 49 -2.47 -1.60 7.08
N ASN A 50 -3.62 -0.97 6.82
CA ASN A 50 -4.62 -0.69 7.85
C ASN A 50 -5.26 -1.98 8.39
N ASN A 51 -5.63 -2.91 7.51
CA ASN A 51 -6.19 -4.19 7.92
C ASN A 51 -5.19 -5.01 8.74
N LEU A 52 -3.94 -5.07 8.31
CA LEU A 52 -2.88 -5.78 9.03
C LEU A 52 -2.60 -5.14 10.40
N ALA A 53 -2.56 -3.81 10.48
CA ALA A 53 -2.37 -3.11 11.75
C ALA A 53 -3.49 -3.41 12.74
N ARG A 54 -4.74 -3.43 12.29
CA ARG A 54 -5.90 -3.79 13.13
C ARG A 54 -5.86 -5.25 13.58
N GLN A 55 -5.51 -6.16 12.70
CA GLN A 55 -5.40 -7.58 13.05
C GLN A 55 -4.25 -7.83 14.01
N ALA A 56 -3.09 -7.20 13.80
CA ALA A 56 -1.93 -7.34 14.65
C ALA A 56 -2.18 -6.80 16.07
N VAL A 57 -2.78 -5.59 16.20
CA VAL A 57 -3.09 -5.04 17.53
C VAL A 57 -4.15 -5.87 18.25
N ARG A 58 -5.16 -6.38 17.55
CA ARG A 58 -6.15 -7.28 18.14
C ARG A 58 -5.52 -8.58 18.61
N ALA A 59 -4.70 -9.21 17.77
CA ALA A 59 -3.97 -10.43 18.15
C ALA A 59 -3.09 -10.19 19.39
N PHE A 60 -2.50 -9.01 19.52
CA PHE A 60 -1.75 -8.62 20.70
C PHE A 60 -2.63 -8.53 21.95
N VAL A 61 -3.67 -7.69 21.94
CA VAL A 61 -4.48 -7.40 23.13
C VAL A 61 -5.36 -8.56 23.59
N THR A 62 -5.75 -9.46 22.67
CA THR A 62 -6.55 -10.65 22.98
C THR A 62 -5.72 -11.87 23.38
N SER A 63 -4.40 -11.78 23.42
CA SER A 63 -3.52 -12.87 23.79
C SER A 63 -3.66 -13.20 25.29
N PRO A 64 -3.54 -14.48 25.68
CA PRO A 64 -3.69 -14.89 27.09
C PRO A 64 -2.51 -14.46 27.99
N THR A 65 -1.31 -14.29 27.43
CA THR A 65 -0.09 -13.88 28.13
C THR A 65 0.69 -12.85 27.36
N SER A 66 1.52 -12.07 28.05
CA SER A 66 2.39 -11.04 27.45
C SER A 66 3.40 -11.60 26.44
N GLU A 67 3.91 -12.81 26.70
CA GLU A 67 4.85 -13.49 25.81
C GLU A 67 4.19 -13.86 24.47
N LEU A 68 2.98 -14.44 24.55
CA LEU A 68 2.21 -14.79 23.35
C LEU A 68 1.67 -13.59 22.61
N ALA A 69 1.48 -12.45 23.26
CA ALA A 69 0.96 -11.24 22.64
C ALA A 69 1.84 -10.77 21.47
N THR A 70 3.13 -10.67 21.71
CA THR A 70 4.10 -10.27 20.65
C THR A 70 4.18 -11.31 19.54
N ILE A 71 4.23 -12.60 19.90
CA ILE A 71 4.32 -13.70 18.94
C ILE A 71 3.09 -13.69 18.03
N ARG A 72 1.88 -13.60 18.59
CA ARG A 72 0.64 -13.60 17.81
C ARG A 72 0.51 -12.40 16.88
N ALA A 73 0.95 -11.22 17.33
CA ALA A 73 0.96 -10.04 16.48
C ALA A 73 1.90 -10.21 15.27
N HIS A 74 3.08 -10.81 15.47
CA HIS A 74 4.00 -11.12 14.38
C HIS A 74 3.49 -12.24 13.47
N GLN A 75 2.83 -13.27 14.01
CA GLN A 75 2.22 -14.34 13.23
C GLN A 75 1.21 -13.82 12.20
N VAL A 76 0.45 -12.77 12.53
CA VAL A 76 -0.46 -12.14 11.56
C VAL A 76 0.30 -11.65 10.32
N ILE A 77 1.45 -11.01 10.53
CA ILE A 77 2.29 -10.51 9.44
C ILE A 77 2.93 -11.65 8.67
N ASP A 78 3.40 -12.68 9.35
CA ASP A 78 4.07 -13.82 8.73
C ASP A 78 3.09 -14.66 7.89
N LEU A 79 1.85 -14.85 8.36
CA LEU A 79 0.78 -15.48 7.59
C LEU A 79 0.43 -14.67 6.33
N TYR A 80 0.39 -13.35 6.44
CA TYR A 80 0.17 -12.52 5.27
C TYR A 80 1.34 -12.64 4.28
N LYS A 81 2.58 -12.57 4.76
CA LYS A 81 3.78 -12.73 3.93
C LYS A 81 3.81 -14.09 3.21
N SER A 82 3.43 -15.17 3.89
CA SER A 82 3.43 -16.52 3.30
C SER A 82 2.47 -16.67 2.12
N ASN A 83 1.43 -15.84 2.04
CA ASN A 83 0.49 -15.79 0.93
C ASN A 83 0.95 -14.93 -0.25
N LEU A 84 2.06 -14.18 -0.10
CA LEU A 84 2.63 -13.37 -1.15
C LEU A 84 3.68 -14.18 -1.95
N THR A 85 3.78 -13.88 -3.24
CA THR A 85 4.88 -14.40 -4.07
C THR A 85 6.22 -13.86 -3.58
N GLN A 86 7.32 -14.59 -3.83
CA GLN A 86 8.67 -14.16 -3.41
C GLN A 86 9.04 -12.77 -3.95
N ASP A 87 8.70 -12.49 -5.22
CA ASP A 87 8.95 -11.18 -5.84
C ASP A 87 8.18 -10.06 -5.14
N ALA A 88 6.94 -10.33 -4.73
CA ALA A 88 6.13 -9.37 -4.00
C ALA A 88 6.68 -9.12 -2.58
N GLN A 89 7.19 -10.14 -1.91
CA GLN A 89 7.82 -10.01 -0.58
C GLN A 89 9.08 -9.14 -0.63
N GLN A 90 9.91 -9.32 -1.68
CA GLN A 90 11.14 -8.55 -1.85
C GLN A 90 10.87 -7.09 -2.26
N SER A 91 9.93 -6.89 -3.17
CA SER A 91 9.59 -5.54 -3.67
C SER A 91 8.82 -4.68 -2.66
N ARG A 92 8.09 -5.32 -1.74
CA ARG A 92 7.22 -4.65 -0.76
C ARG A 92 7.50 -5.15 0.67
N PRO A 93 8.61 -4.74 1.30
CA PRO A 93 8.93 -5.16 2.66
C PRO A 93 7.84 -4.73 3.63
N ILE A 94 7.43 -5.65 4.50
CA ILE A 94 6.39 -5.42 5.51
C ILE A 94 7.04 -5.43 6.87
N ASN A 95 6.86 -4.33 7.62
CA ASN A 95 7.37 -4.17 8.97
C ASN A 95 6.23 -3.89 9.94
N LEU A 96 6.28 -4.52 11.10
CA LEU A 96 5.39 -4.28 12.24
C LEU A 96 6.16 -3.63 13.37
N SER A 97 5.58 -2.58 13.93
CA SER A 97 6.06 -1.92 15.15
C SER A 97 4.92 -1.81 16.15
N ILE A 98 5.14 -2.25 17.38
CA ILE A 98 4.17 -2.18 18.46
C ILE A 98 4.67 -1.16 19.48
N ASN A 99 3.83 -0.20 19.82
CA ASN A 99 4.09 0.84 20.79
C ASN A 99 2.99 0.84 21.87
N CYS A 100 3.38 1.06 23.11
CA CYS A 100 2.50 1.06 24.25
C CYS A 100 2.61 2.37 25.01
N GLN A 101 1.51 2.82 25.58
CA GLN A 101 1.49 4.07 26.33
C GLN A 101 2.25 3.95 27.65
N VAL A 102 2.16 2.79 28.31
CA VAL A 102 2.80 2.50 29.61
C VAL A 102 3.54 1.18 29.52
N SER A 103 4.67 1.05 30.21
CA SER A 103 5.40 -0.22 30.38
C SER A 103 4.98 -0.89 31.70
N PRO A 104 4.72 -2.20 31.72
CA PRO A 104 4.77 -3.17 30.62
C PRO A 104 3.59 -3.02 29.65
N CYS A 105 3.84 -3.32 28.37
CA CYS A 105 2.86 -3.17 27.30
C CYS A 105 1.54 -3.90 27.56
N PHE A 106 1.63 -5.09 28.12
CA PHE A 106 0.49 -5.97 28.39
C PHE A 106 -0.06 -5.77 29.81
N SER A 107 -0.39 -4.52 30.14
CA SER A 107 -1.06 -4.17 31.39
C SER A 107 -2.53 -3.85 31.15
N PRO A 108 -3.45 -4.21 32.07
CA PRO A 108 -4.87 -3.92 31.92
C PRO A 108 -5.14 -2.44 31.69
N GLY A 109 -5.99 -2.13 30.71
CA GLY A 109 -6.34 -0.76 30.34
C GLY A 109 -5.26 0.01 29.57
N ASN A 110 -4.10 -0.60 29.29
CA ASN A 110 -3.04 0.05 28.54
C ASN A 110 -3.42 0.21 27.06
N LYS A 111 -3.07 1.36 26.52
CA LYS A 111 -3.27 1.68 25.12
C LYS A 111 -2.11 1.15 24.28
N VAL A 112 -2.39 0.25 23.36
CA VAL A 112 -1.42 -0.39 22.48
C VAL A 112 -1.69 0.03 21.04
N SER A 113 -0.65 0.42 20.33
CA SER A 113 -0.70 0.82 18.92
C SER A 113 0.18 -0.11 18.10
N ALA A 114 -0.38 -0.73 17.08
CA ALA A 114 0.37 -1.46 16.06
C ALA A 114 0.48 -0.63 14.79
N THR A 115 1.68 -0.41 14.35
CA THR A 115 1.98 0.30 13.10
C THR A 115 2.54 -0.69 12.09
N VAL A 116 1.87 -0.81 10.94
CA VAL A 116 2.32 -1.64 9.82
C VAL A 116 2.73 -0.73 8.67
N SER A 117 3.92 -0.96 8.13
CA SER A 117 4.39 -0.33 6.90
C SER A 117 4.58 -1.36 5.80
N ILE A 118 4.06 -1.06 4.61
CA ILE A 118 4.20 -1.87 3.40
C ILE A 118 4.96 -1.06 2.36
N GLY A 119 6.18 -1.51 2.02
CA GLY A 119 7.07 -0.75 1.17
C GLY A 119 7.48 0.58 1.80
N ARG A 120 7.76 1.59 0.97
CA ARG A 120 8.24 2.90 1.45
C ARG A 120 7.15 3.93 1.73
N LEU A 121 5.97 3.76 1.14
CA LEU A 121 4.95 4.83 1.06
C LEU A 121 3.66 4.53 1.84
N SER A 122 3.44 3.29 2.24
CA SER A 122 2.19 2.90 2.93
C SER A 122 2.48 2.57 4.37
N LYS A 123 1.92 3.36 5.28
CA LYS A 123 2.04 3.18 6.72
C LYS A 123 0.69 3.43 7.37
N SER A 124 0.23 2.51 8.18
CA SER A 124 -1.01 2.62 8.94
C SER A 124 -0.80 2.22 10.39
N THR A 125 -1.52 2.88 11.27
CA THR A 125 -1.49 2.62 12.72
C THR A 125 -2.90 2.32 13.19
N ALA A 126 -3.06 1.22 13.91
CA ALA A 126 -4.28 0.87 14.63
C ALA A 126 -4.00 0.82 16.13
N THR A 127 -4.99 1.19 16.92
CA THR A 127 -4.86 1.28 18.37
C THR A 127 -6.00 0.55 19.04
N GLU A 128 -5.69 -0.22 20.08
CA GLU A 128 -6.64 -0.95 20.92
C GLU A 128 -6.19 -0.87 22.39
N TYR A 129 -7.09 -1.20 23.30
CA TYR A 129 -6.81 -1.26 24.71
C TYR A 129 -6.71 -2.71 25.19
N VAL A 130 -5.77 -2.97 26.06
CA VAL A 130 -5.70 -4.26 26.76
C VAL A 130 -6.89 -4.34 27.70
N ASP A 131 -7.59 -5.49 27.71
CA ASP A 131 -8.78 -5.71 28.52
C ASP A 131 -8.52 -5.44 30.02
N LEU A 132 -9.45 -4.72 30.66
CA LEU A 132 -9.37 -4.39 32.07
C LEU A 132 -9.58 -5.60 33.00
N TRP A 133 -10.17 -6.67 32.48
CA TRP A 133 -10.60 -7.84 33.26
C TRP A 133 -9.61 -9.01 33.22
N ARG A 134 -8.39 -8.74 32.84
CA ARG A 134 -7.30 -9.75 32.77
C ARG A 134 -6.30 -9.66 33.89
#